data_b31f2b6eaef8410f56d9877808a09484
#
_entry.id   b31f2b6eaef8410f56d9877808a09484
#
_cell.length_a   1.000
_cell.length_b   1.000
_cell.length_c   1.000
_cell.angle_alpha   90.00
_cell.angle_beta   90.00
_cell.angle_gamma   90.00
#
_symmetry.space_group_name_H-M   'P 1'
#
loop_
_entity.id
_entity.type
_entity.pdbx_description
1 polymer ?
#
loop_
_entity_poly.entity_id
_entity_poly.type
_entity_poly.pdbx_seq_one_letter_code
_entity_poly.pdbx_strand_id
1 'polypeptide(L)'
;RELVMLRWGLIPSWAKDPEIGSRMINARAETAAEKPAFRAAFRRRRCLVVADGFYEWQKQDGPKQPIYIHLRDRKPFGFAGLWEFWKDAEGQAIETCTLLTTEPNELIQNFHNRMPVILSPEYYEAWLNPGLEDVDALQSMLKAYPAEEMDAYPISRYVNNPDNEGPRCVEPLLA
;
A
#
# COMPACT_ATOMS: atom_id res chain seq x y z
N ARG A 1 12.00 12.71 10.35
CA ARG A 1 11.00 12.35 9.33
C ARG A 1 11.19 13.24 8.11
N GLU A 2 11.15 12.63 6.95
CA GLU A 2 11.37 13.28 5.67
C GLU A 2 10.28 12.78 4.70
N LEU A 3 9.80 13.66 3.82
CA LEU A 3 8.95 13.29 2.70
C LEU A 3 9.83 13.07 1.48
N VAL A 4 9.81 11.86 0.94
CA VAL A 4 10.67 11.45 -0.17
C VAL A 4 9.86 10.76 -1.25
N MET A 5 10.36 10.74 -2.47
CA MET A 5 9.80 9.96 -3.57
C MET A 5 10.50 8.61 -3.64
N LEU A 6 9.73 7.52 -3.58
CA LEU A 6 10.22 6.15 -3.68
C LEU A 6 9.62 5.45 -4.90
N ARG A 7 10.39 4.56 -5.51
CA ARG A 7 9.85 3.68 -6.55
C ARG A 7 8.96 2.61 -5.91
N TRP A 8 7.74 2.47 -6.37
CA TRP A 8 6.85 1.41 -5.90
C TRP A 8 7.22 0.06 -6.53
N GLY A 9 7.43 -0.93 -5.67
CA GLY A 9 7.97 -2.25 -5.99
C GLY A 9 9.32 -2.45 -5.30
N LEU A 10 9.30 -2.99 -4.05
CA LEU A 10 10.47 -3.14 -3.19
C LEU A 10 11.51 -4.06 -3.84
N ILE A 11 12.75 -3.58 -3.93
CA ILE A 11 13.90 -4.37 -4.36
C ILE A 11 14.71 -4.72 -3.10
N PRO A 12 14.75 -6.00 -2.68
CA PRO A 12 15.57 -6.38 -1.54
C PRO A 12 17.05 -6.04 -1.77
N SER A 13 17.75 -5.60 -0.74
CA SER A 13 19.16 -5.18 -0.84
C SER A 13 20.11 -6.27 -1.38
N TRP A 14 19.73 -7.54 -1.23
CA TRP A 14 20.50 -8.69 -1.73
C TRP A 14 20.14 -9.11 -3.17
N ALA A 15 19.11 -8.49 -3.79
CA ALA A 15 18.67 -8.85 -5.13
C ALA A 15 19.76 -8.53 -6.17
N LYS A 16 19.95 -9.45 -7.09
CA LYS A 16 20.88 -9.28 -8.23
C LYS A 16 20.20 -8.56 -9.41
N ASP A 17 18.88 -8.70 -9.49
CA ASP A 17 18.06 -8.17 -10.57
C ASP A 17 16.98 -7.24 -9.99
N PRO A 18 16.96 -5.95 -10.37
CA PRO A 18 15.98 -4.99 -9.91
C PRO A 18 14.55 -5.28 -10.41
N GLU A 19 14.37 -6.09 -11.45
CA GLU A 19 13.05 -6.45 -11.97
C GLU A 19 12.19 -7.23 -10.97
N ILE A 20 12.82 -7.84 -9.95
CA ILE A 20 12.10 -8.49 -8.85
C ILE A 20 11.11 -7.54 -8.16
N GLY A 21 11.39 -6.22 -8.15
CA GLY A 21 10.51 -5.20 -7.58
C GLY A 21 9.11 -5.21 -8.18
N SER A 22 8.97 -5.51 -9.47
CA SER A 22 7.66 -5.59 -10.14
C SER A 22 6.69 -6.59 -9.51
N ARG A 23 7.21 -7.61 -8.80
CA ARG A 23 6.45 -8.64 -8.08
C ARG A 23 6.32 -8.35 -6.58
N MET A 24 6.93 -7.25 -6.11
CA MET A 24 6.97 -6.88 -4.69
C MET A 24 6.33 -5.52 -4.44
N ILE A 25 5.27 -5.21 -5.18
CA ILE A 25 4.46 -4.01 -4.97
C ILE A 25 3.65 -4.08 -3.67
N ASN A 26 3.27 -5.30 -3.24
CA ASN A 26 2.55 -5.56 -2.01
C ASN A 26 3.21 -6.70 -1.20
N ALA A 27 3.12 -6.61 0.12
CA ALA A 27 3.54 -7.66 1.04
C ALA A 27 2.42 -7.97 2.04
N ARG A 28 2.20 -9.24 2.35
CA ARG A 28 1.21 -9.63 3.36
C ARG A 28 1.71 -9.29 4.76
N ALA A 29 0.95 -8.53 5.53
CA ALA A 29 1.27 -8.12 6.89
C ALA A 29 1.57 -9.33 7.79
N GLU A 30 0.81 -10.41 7.63
CA GLU A 30 0.89 -11.62 8.43
C GLU A 30 2.25 -12.34 8.30
N THR A 31 2.94 -12.17 7.18
CA THR A 31 4.20 -12.88 6.89
C THR A 31 5.39 -11.97 6.59
N ALA A 32 5.18 -10.66 6.55
CA ALA A 32 6.23 -9.69 6.19
C ALA A 32 7.44 -9.74 7.17
N ALA A 33 7.18 -9.99 8.46
CA ALA A 33 8.21 -10.11 9.48
C ALA A 33 9.13 -11.34 9.32
N GLU A 34 8.68 -12.35 8.55
CA GLU A 34 9.38 -13.63 8.37
C GLU A 34 10.05 -13.74 7.00
N LYS A 35 9.41 -13.21 5.96
CA LYS A 35 9.86 -13.34 4.57
C LYS A 35 11.21 -12.65 4.34
N PRO A 36 12.20 -13.36 3.73
CA PRO A 36 13.55 -12.81 3.51
C PRO A 36 13.58 -11.46 2.80
N ALA A 37 12.62 -11.21 1.91
CA ALA A 37 12.52 -9.96 1.17
C ALA A 37 12.09 -8.76 2.03
N PHE A 38 11.35 -8.99 3.11
CA PHE A 38 10.69 -7.94 3.87
C PHE A 38 11.11 -7.84 5.33
N ARG A 39 11.58 -8.95 5.95
CA ARG A 39 11.82 -9.04 7.41
C ARG A 39 12.76 -7.97 7.95
N ALA A 40 13.80 -7.59 7.19
CA ALA A 40 14.75 -6.57 7.63
C ALA A 40 14.12 -5.17 7.55
N ALA A 41 13.37 -4.88 6.49
CA ALA A 41 12.64 -3.64 6.32
C ALA A 41 11.50 -3.52 7.36
N PHE A 42 10.79 -4.62 7.63
CA PHE A 42 9.72 -4.67 8.64
C PHE A 42 10.20 -4.22 10.03
N ARG A 43 11.40 -4.59 10.42
CA ARG A 43 11.97 -4.23 11.73
C ARG A 43 12.47 -2.78 11.78
N ARG A 44 13.01 -2.22 10.69
CA ARG A 44 13.79 -0.97 10.76
C ARG A 44 13.51 0.06 9.69
N ARG A 45 12.91 -0.32 8.57
CA ARG A 45 12.67 0.56 7.42
C ARG A 45 11.19 0.58 7.05
N ARG A 46 10.41 1.12 7.97
CA ARG A 46 8.98 1.33 7.79
C ARG A 46 8.73 2.74 7.31
N CYS A 47 7.70 2.92 6.49
CA CYS A 47 7.27 4.22 5.99
C CYS A 47 5.74 4.30 5.98
N LEU A 48 5.24 5.49 5.76
CA LEU A 48 3.85 5.75 5.40
C LEU A 48 3.82 6.14 3.92
N VAL A 49 3.02 5.44 3.14
CA VAL A 49 2.74 5.85 1.77
C VAL A 49 1.45 6.68 1.80
N VAL A 50 1.58 7.98 1.53
CA VAL A 50 0.47 8.93 1.64
C VAL A 50 -0.45 8.80 0.43
N ALA A 51 -1.75 8.72 0.68
CA ALA A 51 -2.79 8.64 -0.34
C ALA A 51 -4.07 9.36 0.14
N ASP A 52 -4.94 9.70 -0.80
CA ASP A 52 -6.29 10.20 -0.56
C ASP A 52 -7.37 9.17 -0.94
N GLY A 53 -6.96 8.05 -1.57
CA GLY A 53 -7.79 6.93 -1.94
C GLY A 53 -7.01 5.88 -2.70
N PHE A 54 -7.69 4.81 -3.11
CA PHE A 54 -7.12 3.75 -3.93
C PHE A 54 -8.20 3.09 -4.78
N TYR A 55 -7.76 2.28 -5.74
CA TYR A 55 -8.64 1.60 -6.68
C TYR A 55 -8.70 0.11 -6.41
N GLU A 56 -9.89 -0.46 -6.61
CA GLU A 56 -10.12 -1.90 -6.73
C GLU A 56 -10.99 -2.18 -7.96
N TRP A 57 -10.94 -3.41 -8.46
CA TRP A 57 -11.65 -3.81 -9.67
C TRP A 57 -12.66 -4.90 -9.35
N GLN A 58 -13.91 -4.51 -9.22
CA GLN A 58 -15.02 -5.43 -8.98
C GLN A 58 -15.25 -6.33 -10.18
N LYS A 59 -15.34 -7.65 -9.92
CA LYS A 59 -15.71 -8.62 -10.93
C LYS A 59 -17.20 -8.46 -11.28
N GLN A 60 -17.50 -8.51 -12.56
CA GLN A 60 -18.85 -8.46 -13.12
C GLN A 60 -18.97 -9.49 -14.26
N ASP A 61 -20.19 -9.72 -14.78
CA ASP A 61 -20.42 -10.42 -16.03
C ASP A 61 -19.98 -9.54 -17.19
N GLY A 62 -18.67 -9.55 -17.48
CA GLY A 62 -18.03 -8.68 -18.46
C GLY A 62 -16.74 -8.04 -17.93
N PRO A 63 -16.32 -6.90 -18.50
CA PRO A 63 -15.12 -6.21 -18.04
C PRO A 63 -15.30 -5.71 -16.60
N LYS A 64 -14.24 -5.86 -15.79
CA LYS A 64 -14.24 -5.40 -14.41
C LYS A 64 -14.62 -3.93 -14.28
N GLN A 65 -15.35 -3.59 -13.23
CA GLN A 65 -15.74 -2.23 -12.87
C GLN A 65 -14.71 -1.66 -11.88
N PRO A 66 -13.98 -0.59 -12.22
CA PRO A 66 -13.12 0.08 -11.25
C PRO A 66 -13.95 0.83 -10.22
N ILE A 67 -13.54 0.68 -8.97
CA ILE A 67 -14.13 1.29 -7.79
C ILE A 67 -13.06 2.18 -7.15
N TYR A 68 -13.39 3.42 -6.86
CA TYR A 68 -12.55 4.30 -6.06
C TYR A 68 -12.99 4.23 -4.59
N ILE A 69 -12.01 4.03 -3.72
CA ILE A 69 -12.20 3.83 -2.29
C ILE A 69 -11.40 4.91 -1.55
N HIS A 70 -12.02 5.56 -0.58
CA HIS A 70 -11.45 6.66 0.20
C HIS A 70 -11.98 6.68 1.62
N LEU A 71 -11.37 7.48 2.49
CA LEU A 71 -11.96 7.76 3.80
C LEU A 71 -13.20 8.65 3.66
N ARG A 72 -14.18 8.42 4.51
CA ARG A 72 -15.47 9.13 4.47
C ARG A 72 -15.30 10.64 4.69
N ASP A 73 -14.35 11.05 5.50
CA ASP A 73 -14.01 12.46 5.77
C ASP A 73 -13.13 13.11 4.67
N ARG A 74 -12.78 12.36 3.63
CA ARG A 74 -11.96 12.79 2.48
C ARG A 74 -10.56 13.28 2.84
N LYS A 75 -10.06 12.99 4.03
CA LYS A 75 -8.69 13.34 4.38
C LYS A 75 -7.66 12.37 3.79
N PRO A 76 -6.47 12.84 3.48
CA PRO A 76 -5.34 11.97 3.19
C PRO A 76 -5.01 11.07 4.39
N PHE A 77 -4.50 9.88 4.09
CA PHE A 77 -4.12 8.88 5.09
C PHE A 77 -2.78 8.22 4.71
N GLY A 78 -2.23 7.45 5.62
CA GLY A 78 -0.99 6.70 5.38
C GLY A 78 -1.26 5.20 5.31
N PHE A 79 -0.88 4.58 4.19
CA PHE A 79 -0.71 3.14 4.16
C PHE A 79 0.55 2.73 4.92
N ALA A 80 0.48 1.63 5.67
CA ALA A 80 1.67 0.99 6.20
C ALA A 80 2.53 0.47 5.05
N GLY A 81 3.75 0.97 4.95
CA GLY A 81 4.71 0.60 3.95
C GLY A 81 6.05 0.16 4.54
N LEU A 82 6.80 -0.55 3.73
CA LEU A 82 8.21 -0.86 4.00
C LEU A 82 9.03 -0.25 2.88
N TRP A 83 10.23 0.19 3.19
CA TRP A 83 11.15 0.70 2.18
C TRP A 83 12.48 -0.03 2.23
N GLU A 84 13.20 0.01 1.10
CA GLU A 84 14.50 -0.64 0.96
C GLU A 84 15.39 0.20 0.04
N PHE A 85 16.67 0.08 0.30
CA PHE A 85 17.74 0.70 -0.44
C PHE A 85 18.52 -0.38 -1.19
N TRP A 86 18.53 -0.31 -2.52
CA TRP A 86 19.24 -1.22 -3.37
C TRP A 86 20.29 -0.47 -4.20
N LYS A 87 21.43 -1.12 -4.45
CA LYS A 87 22.50 -0.59 -5.32
C LYS A 87 22.77 -1.57 -6.44
N ASP A 88 22.94 -1.04 -7.64
CA ASP A 88 23.45 -1.80 -8.78
C ASP A 88 24.98 -2.06 -8.68
N ALA A 89 25.51 -2.75 -9.70
CA ALA A 89 26.93 -3.04 -9.79
C ALA A 89 27.79 -1.79 -9.97
N GLU A 90 27.23 -0.73 -10.53
CA GLU A 90 27.87 0.57 -10.76
C GLU A 90 27.78 1.48 -9.54
N GLY A 91 27.06 1.06 -8.48
CA GLY A 91 26.88 1.78 -7.24
C GLY A 91 25.73 2.81 -7.27
N GLN A 92 24.91 2.82 -8.34
CA GLN A 92 23.72 3.65 -8.41
C GLN A 92 22.67 3.13 -7.43
N ALA A 93 22.15 4.02 -6.62
CA ALA A 93 21.18 3.69 -5.58
C ALA A 93 19.76 3.90 -6.07
N ILE A 94 18.87 2.95 -5.71
CA ILE A 94 17.43 3.06 -5.92
C ILE A 94 16.74 2.80 -4.58
N GLU A 95 15.93 3.77 -4.16
CA GLU A 95 15.07 3.60 -3.00
C GLU A 95 13.68 3.16 -3.45
N THR A 96 13.18 2.11 -2.83
CA THR A 96 11.95 1.44 -3.23
C THR A 96 11.04 1.19 -2.04
N CYS A 97 9.72 1.05 -2.28
CA CYS A 97 8.77 0.72 -1.23
C CYS A 97 7.78 -0.38 -1.66
N THR A 98 7.13 -0.97 -0.67
CA THR A 98 6.01 -1.90 -0.83
C THR A 98 4.90 -1.52 0.13
N LEU A 99 3.64 -1.79 -0.23
CA LEU A 99 2.51 -1.64 0.67
C LEU A 99 2.26 -2.94 1.45
N LEU A 100 1.94 -2.81 2.72
CA LEU A 100 1.43 -3.94 3.49
C LEU A 100 -0.06 -4.12 3.21
N THR A 101 -0.47 -5.38 3.05
CA THR A 101 -1.88 -5.76 2.88
C THR A 101 -2.30 -6.71 3.97
N THR A 102 -3.59 -6.64 4.33
CA THR A 102 -4.24 -7.50 5.33
C THR A 102 -5.53 -8.08 4.78
N GLU A 103 -6.26 -8.82 5.58
CA GLU A 103 -7.61 -9.30 5.24
C GLU A 103 -8.55 -8.11 4.99
N PRO A 104 -9.52 -8.24 4.07
CA PRO A 104 -10.43 -7.17 3.76
C PRO A 104 -11.41 -6.93 4.90
N ASN A 105 -11.83 -5.68 5.09
CA ASN A 105 -12.98 -5.36 5.91
C ASN A 105 -14.30 -5.64 5.15
N GLU A 106 -15.44 -5.40 5.80
CA GLU A 106 -16.79 -5.66 5.25
C GLU A 106 -17.10 -4.87 3.97
N LEU A 107 -16.49 -3.70 3.76
CA LEU A 107 -16.64 -2.93 2.52
C LEU A 107 -15.81 -3.57 1.40
N ILE A 108 -14.52 -3.81 1.64
CA ILE A 108 -13.55 -4.23 0.62
C ILE A 108 -13.76 -5.68 0.16
N GLN A 109 -14.28 -6.56 1.03
CA GLN A 109 -14.56 -7.96 0.66
C GLN A 109 -15.50 -8.11 -0.55
N ASN A 110 -16.32 -7.08 -0.85
CA ASN A 110 -17.19 -7.06 -2.02
C ASN A 110 -16.41 -6.86 -3.35
N PHE A 111 -15.16 -6.45 -3.29
CA PHE A 111 -14.34 -6.11 -4.45
C PHE A 111 -13.10 -7.00 -4.55
N HIS A 112 -12.43 -7.23 -3.42
CA HIS A 112 -11.17 -7.97 -3.35
C HIS A 112 -11.05 -8.75 -2.04
N ASN A 113 -10.22 -9.79 -2.03
CA ASN A 113 -9.94 -10.63 -0.86
C ASN A 113 -8.77 -10.13 0.02
N ARG A 114 -8.22 -8.97 -0.31
CA ARG A 114 -7.16 -8.28 0.46
C ARG A 114 -7.42 -6.78 0.41
N MET A 115 -6.91 -6.05 1.39
CA MET A 115 -6.89 -4.60 1.38
C MET A 115 -5.53 -4.07 1.83
N PRO A 116 -5.10 -2.88 1.37
CA PRO A 116 -3.94 -2.23 1.94
C PRO A 116 -4.19 -1.87 3.40
N VAL A 117 -3.15 -1.94 4.23
CA VAL A 117 -3.24 -1.53 5.64
C VAL A 117 -3.22 -0.01 5.70
N ILE A 118 -4.35 0.60 6.00
CA ILE A 118 -4.45 2.01 6.38
C ILE A 118 -4.14 2.09 7.87
N LEU A 119 -3.09 2.82 8.23
CA LEU A 119 -2.74 3.01 9.64
C LEU A 119 -3.61 4.10 10.26
N SER A 120 -4.14 3.84 11.47
CA SER A 120 -4.72 4.89 12.28
C SER A 120 -3.65 5.92 12.67
N PRO A 121 -3.94 7.24 12.65
CA PRO A 121 -2.96 8.28 12.95
C PRO A 121 -2.25 8.12 14.29
N GLU A 122 -2.91 7.52 15.28
CA GLU A 122 -2.34 7.21 16.61
C GLU A 122 -1.12 6.28 16.56
N TYR A 123 -1.01 5.44 15.50
CA TYR A 123 0.12 4.52 15.31
C TYR A 123 1.25 5.09 14.47
N TYR A 124 1.11 6.26 13.84
CA TYR A 124 2.13 6.82 12.95
C TYR A 124 3.48 6.98 13.65
N GLU A 125 3.50 7.50 14.88
CA GLU A 125 4.72 7.68 15.65
C GLU A 125 5.42 6.34 15.93
N ALA A 126 4.68 5.36 16.40
CA ALA A 126 5.19 4.03 16.74
C ALA A 126 5.67 3.29 15.48
N TRP A 127 4.87 3.34 14.40
CA TRP A 127 5.21 2.70 13.13
C TRP A 127 6.50 3.25 12.52
N LEU A 128 6.68 4.57 12.54
CA LEU A 128 7.86 5.25 11.99
C LEU A 128 9.07 5.22 12.91
N ASN A 129 8.96 4.73 14.14
CA ASN A 129 10.07 4.67 15.08
C ASN A 129 10.98 3.45 14.79
N PRO A 130 12.18 3.63 14.22
CA PRO A 130 13.08 2.51 13.89
C PRO A 130 13.59 1.77 15.14
N GLY A 131 13.49 2.36 16.33
CA GLY A 131 13.86 1.74 17.61
C GLY A 131 12.81 0.74 18.12
N LEU A 132 11.59 0.75 17.61
CA LEU A 132 10.58 -0.25 17.92
C LEU A 132 10.78 -1.47 17.00
N GLU A 133 11.44 -2.52 17.51
CA GLU A 133 11.72 -3.75 16.77
C GLU A 133 10.84 -4.94 17.20
N ASP A 134 9.97 -4.75 18.19
CA ASP A 134 9.03 -5.77 18.67
C ASP A 134 8.02 -6.11 17.57
N VAL A 135 8.13 -7.32 17.05
CA VAL A 135 7.31 -7.81 15.92
C VAL A 135 5.84 -7.90 16.29
N ASP A 136 5.53 -8.36 17.51
CA ASP A 136 4.13 -8.53 17.93
C ASP A 136 3.46 -7.16 18.11
N ALA A 137 4.18 -6.20 18.70
CA ALA A 137 3.70 -4.82 18.81
C ALA A 137 3.46 -4.21 17.41
N LEU A 138 4.38 -4.38 16.47
CA LEU A 138 4.24 -3.88 15.10
C LEU A 138 3.09 -4.55 14.35
N GLN A 139 2.94 -5.87 14.46
CA GLN A 139 1.85 -6.61 13.82
C GLN A 139 0.48 -6.23 14.39
N SER A 140 0.39 -5.91 15.67
CA SER A 140 -0.87 -5.49 16.30
C SER A 140 -1.49 -4.24 15.69
N MET A 141 -0.68 -3.38 15.04
CA MET A 141 -1.11 -2.16 14.35
C MET A 141 -1.65 -2.43 12.95
N LEU A 142 -1.36 -3.60 12.35
CA LEU A 142 -1.64 -3.92 10.94
C LEU A 142 -3.00 -4.59 10.75
N LYS A 143 -4.04 -3.93 11.19
CA LYS A 143 -5.42 -4.40 11.09
C LYS A 143 -6.14 -3.80 9.88
N ALA A 144 -7.25 -4.45 9.49
CA ALA A 144 -8.18 -3.84 8.55
C ALA A 144 -8.75 -2.53 9.13
N TYR A 145 -8.79 -1.48 8.30
CA TYR A 145 -9.38 -0.21 8.70
C TYR A 145 -10.90 -0.34 8.84
N PRO A 146 -11.56 0.35 9.80
CA PRO A 146 -13.00 0.25 10.01
C PRO A 146 -13.79 0.57 8.74
N ALA A 147 -14.70 -0.32 8.35
CA ALA A 147 -15.49 -0.15 7.12
C ALA A 147 -16.44 1.05 7.18
N GLU A 148 -16.94 1.37 8.37
CA GLU A 148 -17.82 2.51 8.63
C GLU A 148 -17.13 3.88 8.44
N GLU A 149 -15.80 3.93 8.46
CA GLU A 149 -15.01 5.13 8.20
C GLU A 149 -14.62 5.28 6.72
N MET A 150 -14.97 4.30 5.90
CA MET A 150 -14.64 4.27 4.48
C MET A 150 -15.89 4.44 3.61
N ASP A 151 -15.66 4.87 2.36
CA ASP A 151 -16.69 4.96 1.33
C ASP A 151 -16.13 4.50 -0.02
N ALA A 152 -17.00 4.03 -0.91
CA ALA A 152 -16.62 3.50 -2.20
C ALA A 152 -17.68 3.80 -3.27
N TYR A 153 -17.22 4.13 -4.48
CA TYR A 153 -18.12 4.34 -5.60
C TYR A 153 -17.50 3.93 -6.94
N PRO A 154 -18.32 3.53 -7.91
CA PRO A 154 -17.85 3.18 -9.23
C PRO A 154 -17.36 4.43 -10.00
N ILE A 155 -16.28 4.24 -10.73
CA ILE A 155 -15.67 5.28 -11.56
C ILE A 155 -15.53 4.82 -13.01
N SER A 156 -15.23 5.75 -13.90
CA SER A 156 -14.98 5.46 -15.31
C SER A 156 -13.79 4.52 -15.50
N ARG A 157 -13.86 3.66 -16.52
CA ARG A 157 -12.71 2.86 -17.00
C ARG A 157 -11.56 3.69 -17.56
N TYR A 158 -11.69 5.00 -17.59
CA TYR A 158 -10.62 5.91 -17.94
C TYR A 158 -9.35 5.63 -17.12
N VAL A 159 -9.49 5.28 -15.84
CA VAL A 159 -8.39 4.93 -14.93
C VAL A 159 -7.63 3.65 -15.32
N ASN A 160 -8.16 2.81 -16.21
CA ASN A 160 -7.51 1.58 -16.62
C ASN A 160 -6.28 1.81 -17.52
N ASN A 161 -6.16 2.99 -18.12
CA ASN A 161 -4.94 3.37 -18.83
C ASN A 161 -4.01 4.09 -17.83
N PRO A 162 -2.79 3.56 -17.55
CA PRO A 162 -1.86 4.16 -16.60
C PRO A 162 -1.34 5.53 -17.01
N ASP A 163 -1.46 5.91 -18.30
CA ASP A 163 -1.07 7.23 -18.78
C ASP A 163 -2.13 8.32 -18.47
N ASN A 164 -3.30 7.90 -18.02
CA ASN A 164 -4.37 8.83 -17.67
C ASN A 164 -4.19 9.35 -16.23
N GLU A 165 -4.23 10.67 -16.10
CA GLU A 165 -4.08 11.38 -14.82
C GLU A 165 -5.21 12.40 -14.61
N GLY A 166 -5.22 12.99 -13.41
CA GLY A 166 -6.08 14.10 -13.03
C GLY A 166 -7.44 13.70 -12.46
N PRO A 167 -8.31 14.70 -12.19
CA PRO A 167 -9.57 14.53 -11.46
C PRO A 167 -10.52 13.52 -12.08
N ARG A 168 -10.49 13.35 -13.41
CA ARG A 168 -11.33 12.39 -14.13
C ARG A 168 -11.11 10.94 -13.69
N CYS A 169 -9.95 10.63 -13.11
CA CYS A 169 -9.65 9.29 -12.59
C CYS A 169 -10.47 8.94 -11.34
N VAL A 170 -11.04 9.93 -10.65
CA VAL A 170 -11.81 9.74 -9.42
C VAL A 170 -13.25 10.25 -9.52
N GLU A 171 -13.69 10.68 -10.70
CA GLU A 171 -15.07 11.13 -10.90
C GLU A 171 -16.06 9.96 -10.78
N PRO A 172 -17.11 10.08 -9.93
CA PRO A 172 -18.16 9.08 -9.86
C PRO A 172 -18.84 8.88 -11.22
N LEU A 173 -19.17 7.62 -11.54
CA LEU A 173 -20.12 7.38 -12.62
C LEU A 173 -21.50 7.91 -12.20
N LEU A 174 -22.01 8.84 -12.95
CA LEU A 174 -23.41 9.27 -12.82
C LEU A 174 -24.32 8.07 -13.19
N ALA A 175 -25.27 7.78 -12.33
CA ALA A 175 -26.28 6.73 -12.55
C ALA A 175 -27.21 7.08 -13.74
#